data_d5f0dfddab6d3f6e64d4ec380d7d1ebd
#
_entry.id   d5f0dfddab6d3f6e64d4ec380d7d1ebd
#
_cell.length_a   1.000
_cell.length_b   1.000
_cell.length_c   1.000
_cell.angle_alpha   90.00
_cell.angle_beta   90.00
_cell.angle_gamma   90.00
#
_symmetry.space_group_name_H-M   'P 1'
#
loop_
_entity.id
_entity.type
_entity.pdbx_description
1 polymer ?
#
loop_
_entity_poly.entity_id
_entity_poly.type
_entity_poly.pdbx_seq_one_letter_code
_entity_poly.pdbx_strand_id
1 'polypeptide(L)' 'MQLNEAVSARLKELLRERNMTQYQLYMKSGVPKSSIGNIVNCAYDSVKLRVILEICQGLEINISEFFNSPYFDETNLEP' A
#
# COMPACT_ATOMS: atom_id res chain seq x y z
N MET A 1 -14.03 7.66 2.36
CA MET A 1 -13.06 6.83 1.62
C MET A 1 -13.12 5.42 2.17
N GLN A 2 -13.13 4.43 1.31
CA GLN A 2 -13.06 3.03 1.73
C GLN A 2 -11.64 2.68 2.17
N LEU A 3 -11.48 1.67 3.03
CA LEU A 3 -10.17 1.29 3.55
C LEU A 3 -9.19 0.89 2.43
N ASN A 4 -9.66 0.14 1.43
CA ASN A 4 -8.82 -0.24 0.30
C ASN A 4 -8.36 0.98 -0.51
N GLU A 5 -9.19 2.01 -0.59
CA GLU A 5 -8.82 3.27 -1.25
C GLU A 5 -7.74 4.01 -0.47
N ALA A 6 -7.83 4.00 0.86
CA ALA A 6 -6.82 4.59 1.72
C ALA A 6 -5.48 3.86 1.57
N VAL A 7 -5.51 2.53 1.52
CA VAL A 7 -4.30 1.72 1.32
C VAL A 7 -3.67 2.03 -0.05
N SER A 8 -4.49 2.11 -1.10
CA SER A 8 -4.02 2.47 -2.44
C SER A 8 -3.37 3.86 -2.45
N ALA A 9 -4.03 4.84 -1.86
CA ALA A 9 -3.52 6.21 -1.80
C ALA A 9 -2.19 6.28 -1.06
N ARG A 10 -2.09 5.57 0.07
CA ARG A 10 -0.85 5.52 0.87
C ARG A 10 0.28 4.87 0.09
N LEU A 11 0.02 3.73 -0.58
CA LEU A 11 1.04 3.05 -1.37
C LEU A 11 1.54 3.95 -2.51
N LYS A 12 0.62 4.59 -3.22
CA LYS A 12 1.00 5.52 -4.30
C LYS A 12 1.84 6.67 -3.77
N GLU A 13 1.50 7.22 -2.61
CA GLU A 13 2.26 8.28 -1.96
C GLU A 13 3.69 7.82 -1.63
N LEU A 14 3.82 6.64 -1.02
CA LEU A 14 5.13 6.10 -0.64
C LEU A 14 6.00 5.81 -1.87
N LEU A 15 5.42 5.30 -2.94
CA LEU A 15 6.15 5.08 -4.19
C LEU A 15 6.63 6.40 -4.79
N ARG A 16 5.76 7.40 -4.79
CA ARG A 16 6.09 8.72 -5.33
C ARG A 16 7.21 9.38 -4.53
N GLU A 17 7.13 9.32 -3.20
CA GLU A 17 8.15 9.90 -2.32
C GLU A 17 9.52 9.26 -2.54
N ARG A 18 9.55 7.97 -2.90
CA ARG A 18 10.79 7.22 -3.12
C ARG A 18 11.21 7.20 -4.58
N ASN A 19 10.43 7.84 -5.43
CA ASN A 19 10.67 7.80 -6.88
C ASN A 19 10.80 6.35 -7.38
N MET A 20 9.92 5.49 -6.88
CA MET A 20 9.92 4.05 -7.12
C MET A 20 8.73 3.64 -7.97
N THR A 21 8.97 2.79 -8.96
CA THR A 21 7.92 2.22 -9.79
C THR A 21 7.33 0.97 -9.14
N GLN A 22 6.15 0.55 -9.60
CA GLN A 22 5.56 -0.72 -9.16
C GLN A 22 6.47 -1.90 -9.48
N TYR A 23 7.16 -1.87 -10.62
CA TYR A 23 8.11 -2.91 -10.98
C TYR A 23 9.26 -2.99 -9.99
N GLN A 24 9.81 -1.84 -9.59
CA GLN A 24 10.89 -1.80 -8.60
C GLN A 24 10.43 -2.34 -7.25
N LEU A 25 9.20 -2.03 -6.86
CA LEU A 25 8.61 -2.57 -5.63
C LEU A 25 8.47 -4.09 -5.73
N TYR A 26 8.00 -4.61 -6.86
CA TYR A 26 7.96 -6.06 -7.10
C TYR A 26 9.35 -6.69 -6.89
N MET A 27 10.37 -6.09 -7.49
CA MET A 27 11.74 -6.62 -7.37
C MET A 27 12.25 -6.60 -5.93
N LYS A 28 11.91 -5.59 -5.16
CA LYS A 28 12.38 -5.44 -3.77
C LYS A 28 11.56 -6.24 -2.78
N SER A 29 10.26 -6.38 -3.00
CA SER A 29 9.35 -6.99 -2.02
C SER A 29 9.08 -8.46 -2.29
N GLY A 30 9.23 -8.90 -3.52
CA GLY A 30 8.80 -10.23 -3.93
C GLY A 30 7.29 -10.37 -4.11
N VAL A 31 6.53 -9.31 -3.86
CA VAL A 31 5.07 -9.33 -4.08
C VAL A 31 4.81 -9.30 -5.57
N PRO A 32 3.99 -10.22 -6.13
CA PRO A 32 3.72 -10.25 -7.56
C PRO A 32 3.21 -8.90 -8.08
N LYS A 33 3.59 -8.55 -9.30
CA LYS A 33 3.15 -7.30 -9.93
C LYS A 33 1.63 -7.20 -10.00
N SER A 34 0.95 -8.33 -10.25
CA SER A 34 -0.51 -8.36 -10.28
C SER A 34 -1.12 -7.98 -8.94
N SER A 35 -0.51 -8.45 -7.83
CA SER A 35 -0.98 -8.11 -6.48
C SER A 35 -0.79 -6.63 -6.18
N ILE A 36 0.37 -6.08 -6.55
CA ILE A 36 0.65 -4.64 -6.39
C ILE A 36 -0.35 -3.83 -7.22
N GLY A 37 -0.56 -4.20 -8.47
CA GLY A 37 -1.51 -3.53 -9.35
C GLY A 37 -2.94 -3.58 -8.83
N ASN A 38 -3.36 -4.72 -8.27
CA ASN A 38 -4.68 -4.88 -7.69
C ASN A 38 -4.89 -3.92 -6.50
N ILE A 39 -3.86 -3.72 -5.67
CA ILE A 39 -3.93 -2.76 -4.56
C ILE A 39 -4.02 -1.34 -5.11
N VAL A 40 -3.15 -0.98 -6.03
CA VAL A 40 -3.11 0.38 -6.61
C VAL A 40 -4.42 0.73 -7.30
N ASN A 41 -5.02 -0.24 -7.98
CA ASN A 41 -6.25 -0.03 -8.75
C ASN A 41 -7.53 -0.33 -7.96
N CYS A 42 -7.43 -0.65 -6.68
CA CYS A 42 -8.57 -0.99 -5.81
C CYS A 42 -9.44 -2.10 -6.44
N ALA A 43 -8.77 -3.11 -7.01
CA ALA A 43 -9.47 -4.20 -7.70
C ALA A 43 -10.32 -5.05 -6.75
N TYR A 44 -9.95 -5.10 -5.48
CA TYR A 44 -10.68 -5.82 -4.43
C TYR A 44 -10.94 -4.89 -3.26
N ASP A 45 -11.99 -5.15 -2.51
CA ASP A 45 -12.37 -4.32 -1.37
C ASP A 45 -11.60 -4.67 -0.09
N SER A 46 -10.78 -5.71 -0.10
CA SER A 46 -9.91 -6.05 1.02
C SER A 46 -8.49 -6.34 0.55
N VAL A 47 -7.53 -6.14 1.45
CA VAL A 47 -6.11 -6.40 1.20
C VAL A 47 -5.59 -7.26 2.33
N LYS A 48 -4.84 -8.31 1.99
CA LYS A 48 -4.24 -9.18 3.01
C LYS A 48 -3.16 -8.41 3.76
N LEU A 49 -3.23 -8.46 5.09
CA LEU A 49 -2.27 -7.77 5.93
C LEU A 49 -0.84 -8.27 5.70
N ARG A 50 -0.69 -9.56 5.39
CA ARG A 50 0.62 -10.13 5.08
C ARG A 50 1.24 -9.46 3.84
N VAL A 51 0.44 -9.16 2.84
CA VAL A 51 0.93 -8.48 1.63
C VAL A 51 1.41 -7.07 1.98
N ILE A 52 0.69 -6.38 2.87
CA ILE A 52 1.13 -5.06 3.35
C ILE A 52 2.48 -5.17 4.05
N LEU A 53 2.68 -6.19 4.90
CA LEU A 53 3.97 -6.40 5.55
C LEU A 53 5.08 -6.59 4.52
N GLU A 54 4.86 -7.42 3.51
CA GLU A 54 5.86 -7.69 2.48
C GLU A 54 6.18 -6.43 1.68
N ILE A 55 5.16 -5.62 1.37
CA ILE A 55 5.36 -4.31 0.72
C ILE A 55 6.22 -3.40 1.59
N CYS A 56 5.93 -3.35 2.89
CA CYS A 56 6.70 -2.53 3.83
C CYS A 56 8.16 -2.98 3.88
N GLN A 57 8.41 -4.28 3.85
CA GLN A 57 9.78 -4.81 3.81
C GLN A 57 10.49 -4.37 2.53
N GLY A 58 9.80 -4.36 1.40
CA GLY A 58 10.36 -3.87 0.14
C GLY A 58 10.62 -2.37 0.15
N LEU A 59 9.83 -1.61 0.90
CA LEU A 59 10.00 -0.16 1.06
C LEU A 59 10.97 0.18 2.20
N GLU A 60 11.39 -0.80 2.97
CA GLU A 60 12.27 -0.63 4.13
C GLU A 60 11.66 0.27 5.19
N ILE A 61 10.37 0.08 5.46
CA ILE A 61 9.65 0.79 6.52
C ILE A 61 8.96 -0.22 7.43
N ASN A 62 8.62 0.22 8.64
CA ASN A 62 7.79 -0.56 9.54
C ASN A 62 6.33 -0.50 9.10
N ILE A 63 5.56 -1.54 9.41
CA ILE A 63 4.14 -1.55 9.11
C ILE A 63 3.40 -0.41 9.81
N SER A 64 3.84 -0.04 11.02
CA SER A 64 3.28 1.10 11.74
C SER A 64 3.49 2.41 10.98
N GLU A 65 4.61 2.56 10.30
CA GLU A 65 4.89 3.75 9.49
C GLU A 65 3.97 3.81 8.27
N PHE A 66 3.67 2.65 7.67
CA PHE A 66 2.74 2.59 6.54
C PHE A 66 1.39 3.18 6.94
N PHE A 67 0.86 2.81 8.11
CA PHE A 67 -0.45 3.24 8.57
C PHE A 67 -0.44 4.58 9.30
N ASN A 68 0.72 5.19 9.51
CA ASN A 68 0.83 6.50 10.13
C ASN A 68 0.62 7.59 9.08
N SER A 69 -0.62 7.79 8.70
CA SER A 69 -1.00 8.72 7.64
C SER A 69 -2.43 9.19 7.87
N PRO A 70 -2.75 10.47 7.55
CA PRO A 70 -4.12 10.96 7.65
C PRO A 70 -5.15 10.15 6.84
N TYR A 71 -4.72 9.42 5.82
CA TYR A 71 -5.63 8.55 5.08
C TYR A 71 -6.35 7.55 5.98
N PHE A 72 -5.73 7.16 7.10
CA PHE A 72 -6.26 6.14 8.01
C PHE A 72 -6.96 6.72 9.24
N ASP A 73 -7.12 8.03 9.31
CA ASP A 73 -7.91 8.65 10.38
C ASP A 73 -9.37 8.22 10.24
N GLU A 74 -10.00 7.90 11.37
CA GLU A 74 -11.38 7.41 11.38
C GLU A 74 -12.34 8.37 10.66
N THR A 75 -12.08 9.67 10.73
CA THR A 75 -12.92 10.67 10.06
C THR A 75 -12.89 10.57 8.54
N ASN A 76 -11.87 9.91 7.99
CA ASN A 76 -11.70 9.75 6.55
C ASN A 76 -12.16 8.37 6.05
N LEU A 77 -12.45 7.44 6.95
CA LEU A 77 -12.75 6.06 6.59
C LEU A 77 -14.23 5.75 6.75
N GLU A 78 -14.76 5.00 5.79
CA GLU A 78 -16.12 4.47 5.82
C GLU A 78 -16.06 2.99 6.18
N PRO A 79 -17.07 2.49 6.89
CA PRO A 79 -17.11 1.06 7.22
C PRO A 79 -17.11 0.16 6.02
#